data_3acc3acb72e10acdc10fc551cfb410d2
#
_entry.id   3acc3acb72e10acdc10fc551cfb410d2
#
_cell.length_a   1.000
_cell.length_b   1.000
_cell.length_c   1.000
_cell.angle_alpha   90.00
_cell.angle_beta   90.00
_cell.angle_gamma   90.00
#
_symmetry.space_group_name_H-M   'P 1'
#
loop_
_entity.id
_entity.type
_entity.pdbx_description
1 polymer ?
#
loop_
_entity_poly.entity_id
_entity_poly.type
_entity_poly.pdbx_seq_one_letter_code
_entity_poly.pdbx_strand_id
1 'polypeptide(L)'
;MRWLVLAFVLYLISLAAVFLLAVNRIDALPATPAVTSSGMNVLIVGSDSRAGLTEEQRNQLSTGLVEGDRTDTIMLLHIPTFGSPTLVSIPRDSWVSIPGHGEDKINAAYALGGPQLLITTVEQTTGLQITDFMEVGFAGIANVTDALGGVRLCPAQDYNDELSGLNVSAGCQTMDGATALAYVRMRYADPKGDLGRVQRQQEYVSAVTKRAISPLTLLLPWRS
;
A
#
# COMPACT_ATOMS: atom_id res chain seq x y z
N MET A 1 30.27 27.81 -4.61
CA MET A 1 30.23 26.34 -4.67
C MET A 1 30.04 25.69 -3.28
N ARG A 2 30.86 26.02 -2.25
CA ARG A 2 30.73 25.45 -0.88
C ARG A 2 29.35 25.68 -0.25
N TRP A 3 28.74 26.84 -0.39
CA TRP A 3 27.42 27.18 0.14
C TRP A 3 26.28 26.40 -0.54
N LEU A 4 26.39 26.12 -1.84
CA LEU A 4 25.40 25.31 -2.58
C LEU A 4 25.44 23.85 -2.13
N VAL A 5 26.65 23.31 -1.87
CA VAL A 5 26.80 21.96 -1.33
C VAL A 5 26.21 21.87 0.08
N LEU A 6 26.45 22.88 0.93
CA LEU A 6 25.91 22.91 2.29
C LEU A 6 24.38 23.00 2.28
N ALA A 7 23.80 23.86 1.43
CA ALA A 7 22.35 23.97 1.27
C ALA A 7 21.74 22.65 0.78
N PHE A 8 22.39 21.96 -0.17
CA PHE A 8 21.94 20.66 -0.67
C PHE A 8 21.99 19.58 0.40
N VAL A 9 23.06 19.53 1.22
CA VAL A 9 23.16 18.58 2.33
C VAL A 9 22.09 18.85 3.39
N LEU A 10 21.86 20.10 3.77
CA LEU A 10 20.80 20.48 4.72
C LEU A 10 19.42 20.12 4.17
N TYR A 11 19.20 20.29 2.86
CA TYR A 11 17.99 19.88 2.18
C TYR A 11 17.78 18.37 2.28
N LEU A 12 18.78 17.53 2.00
CA LEU A 12 18.69 16.07 2.13
C LEU A 12 18.42 15.63 3.57
N ILE A 13 19.06 16.30 4.55
CA ILE A 13 18.82 16.03 5.97
C ILE A 13 17.38 16.38 6.36
N SER A 14 16.85 17.51 5.90
CA SER A 14 15.46 17.91 6.16
C SER A 14 14.46 16.93 5.54
N LEU A 15 14.75 16.45 4.33
CA LEU A 15 13.91 15.46 3.65
C LEU A 15 13.89 14.12 4.41
N ALA A 16 15.06 13.67 4.85
CA ALA A 16 15.19 12.46 5.68
C ALA A 16 14.47 12.63 7.02
N ALA A 17 14.58 13.78 7.68
CA ALA A 17 13.89 14.07 8.93
C ALA A 17 12.37 14.07 8.77
N VAL A 18 11.83 14.70 7.72
CA VAL A 18 10.39 14.69 7.41
C VAL A 18 9.91 13.26 7.16
N PHE A 19 10.65 12.48 6.38
CA PHE A 19 10.31 11.08 6.13
C PHE A 19 10.28 10.26 7.42
N LEU A 20 11.30 10.40 8.28
CA LEU A 20 11.39 9.68 9.55
C LEU A 20 10.29 10.07 10.56
N LEU A 21 9.80 11.31 10.49
CA LEU A 21 8.70 11.81 11.34
C LEU A 21 7.32 11.44 10.80
N ALA A 22 7.19 11.28 9.48
CA ALA A 22 5.93 10.94 8.83
C ALA A 22 5.59 9.45 8.90
N VAL A 23 6.59 8.59 9.10
CA VAL A 23 6.42 7.12 9.15
C VAL A 23 6.29 6.67 10.61
N ASN A 24 5.13 6.13 10.97
CA ASN A 24 4.95 5.43 12.24
C ASN A 24 5.68 4.09 12.18
N ARG A 25 6.66 3.90 13.05
CA ARG A 25 7.39 2.64 13.15
C ARG A 25 6.69 1.72 14.12
N ILE A 26 6.41 0.51 13.68
CA ILE A 26 5.86 -0.57 14.50
C ILE A 26 6.84 -1.73 14.51
N ASP A 27 6.91 -2.45 15.62
CA ASP A 27 7.70 -3.66 15.74
C ASP A 27 6.88 -4.86 15.21
N ALA A 28 6.84 -4.95 13.89
CA ALA A 28 6.02 -5.93 13.17
C ALA A 28 6.74 -7.24 12.89
N LEU A 29 8.07 -7.22 12.79
CA LEU A 29 8.82 -8.41 12.42
C LEU A 29 8.94 -9.38 13.61
N PRO A 30 8.77 -10.70 13.38
CA PRO A 30 9.00 -11.68 14.44
C PRO A 30 10.47 -11.70 14.85
N ALA A 31 10.73 -11.92 16.14
CA ALA A 31 12.11 -11.97 16.67
C ALA A 31 12.98 -13.05 16.00
N THR A 32 12.33 -14.12 15.52
CA THR A 32 12.97 -15.18 14.74
C THR A 32 12.09 -15.43 13.51
N PRO A 33 12.65 -15.26 12.27
CA PRO A 33 11.91 -15.55 11.06
C PRO A 33 11.62 -17.05 10.96
N ALA A 34 10.46 -17.39 10.39
CA ALA A 34 10.07 -18.79 10.20
C ALA A 34 10.90 -19.50 9.13
N VAL A 35 11.42 -18.75 8.18
CA VAL A 35 12.26 -19.24 7.07
C VAL A 35 13.37 -18.22 6.78
N THR A 36 14.38 -18.66 6.04
CA THR A 36 15.45 -17.77 5.53
C THR A 36 15.46 -17.82 4.02
N SER A 37 15.52 -16.67 3.37
CA SER A 37 15.61 -16.54 1.93
C SER A 37 16.51 -15.38 1.52
N SER A 38 16.93 -15.34 0.25
CA SER A 38 17.72 -14.24 -0.30
C SER A 38 16.82 -13.15 -0.89
N GLY A 39 17.36 -11.93 -0.98
CA GLY A 39 16.63 -10.78 -1.48
C GLY A 39 15.87 -10.02 -0.39
N MET A 40 15.21 -8.94 -0.77
CA MET A 40 14.33 -8.16 0.11
C MET A 40 12.88 -8.56 -0.17
N ASN A 41 12.13 -8.87 0.85
CA ASN A 41 10.71 -9.22 0.75
C ASN A 41 9.91 -8.29 1.64
N VAL A 42 9.16 -7.39 1.03
CA VAL A 42 8.31 -6.42 1.72
C VAL A 42 6.88 -6.93 1.71
N LEU A 43 6.33 -7.21 2.89
CA LEU A 43 4.91 -7.52 3.02
C LEU A 43 4.12 -6.22 3.14
N ILE A 44 3.29 -5.95 2.14
CA ILE A 44 2.43 -4.77 2.06
C ILE A 44 1.02 -5.19 2.40
N VAL A 45 0.46 -4.58 3.43
CA VAL A 45 -0.89 -4.86 3.90
C VAL A 45 -1.74 -3.61 3.76
N GLY A 46 -2.85 -3.74 3.04
CA GLY A 46 -3.88 -2.72 2.97
C GLY A 46 -4.89 -2.95 4.09
N SER A 47 -4.94 -2.01 5.01
CA SER A 47 -5.90 -2.00 6.11
C SER A 47 -7.05 -1.03 5.79
N ASP A 48 -8.27 -1.40 6.15
CA ASP A 48 -9.41 -0.49 6.13
C ASP A 48 -9.45 0.45 7.34
N SER A 49 -8.33 0.51 8.07
CA SER A 49 -8.14 1.40 9.21
C SER A 49 -8.39 2.85 8.81
N ARG A 50 -9.24 3.50 9.60
CA ARG A 50 -9.60 4.92 9.48
C ARG A 50 -8.89 5.75 10.55
N ALA A 51 -7.93 5.15 11.23
CA ALA A 51 -7.08 5.85 12.19
C ALA A 51 -6.40 7.05 11.51
N GLY A 52 -6.52 8.21 12.14
CA GLY A 52 -5.95 9.44 11.61
C GLY A 52 -6.82 10.20 10.59
N LEU A 53 -8.00 9.68 10.20
CA LEU A 53 -8.96 10.42 9.38
C LEU A 53 -9.87 11.29 10.25
N THR A 54 -10.00 12.57 9.92
CA THR A 54 -11.05 13.44 10.46
C THR A 54 -12.42 13.04 9.92
N GLU A 55 -13.50 13.51 10.53
CA GLU A 55 -14.85 13.26 10.06
C GLU A 55 -15.09 13.81 8.63
N GLU A 56 -14.54 14.99 8.35
CA GLU A 56 -14.58 15.59 7.01
C GLU A 56 -13.84 14.75 5.98
N GLN A 57 -12.66 14.25 6.32
CA GLN A 57 -11.90 13.35 5.45
C GLN A 57 -12.62 12.01 5.20
N ARG A 58 -13.28 11.45 6.22
CA ARG A 58 -14.08 10.22 6.05
C ARG A 58 -15.23 10.43 5.09
N ASN A 59 -15.89 11.58 5.15
CA ASN A 59 -16.97 11.93 4.24
C ASN A 59 -16.45 12.15 2.81
N GLN A 60 -15.34 12.88 2.63
CA GLN A 60 -14.71 13.11 1.33
C GLN A 60 -14.22 11.80 0.68
N LEU A 61 -13.68 10.88 1.47
CA LEU A 61 -13.15 9.61 1.01
C LEU A 61 -14.21 8.51 0.90
N SER A 62 -15.49 8.80 1.16
CA SER A 62 -16.60 7.83 1.12
C SER A 62 -16.30 6.54 1.92
N THR A 63 -15.65 6.66 3.10
CA THR A 63 -15.19 5.50 3.87
C THR A 63 -16.20 4.99 4.91
N GLY A 64 -17.29 5.73 5.17
CA GLY A 64 -18.34 5.34 6.11
C GLY A 64 -17.88 5.26 7.58
N LEU A 65 -18.72 4.66 8.45
CA LEU A 65 -18.52 4.59 9.91
C LEU A 65 -18.22 3.19 10.45
N VAL A 66 -17.93 2.19 9.60
CA VAL A 66 -17.70 0.81 10.06
C VAL A 66 -16.38 0.74 10.82
N GLU A 67 -16.42 0.34 12.09
CA GLU A 67 -15.24 0.05 12.90
C GLU A 67 -14.75 -1.39 12.61
N GLY A 68 -13.45 -1.55 12.40
CA GLY A 68 -12.78 -2.84 12.26
C GLY A 68 -11.46 -2.69 11.49
N ASP A 69 -10.37 -3.19 12.05
CA ASP A 69 -9.09 -3.33 11.35
C ASP A 69 -9.11 -4.66 10.59
N ARG A 70 -9.64 -4.65 9.36
CA ARG A 70 -9.56 -5.80 8.47
C ARG A 70 -8.51 -5.57 7.40
N THR A 71 -7.67 -6.54 7.22
CA THR A 71 -6.72 -6.55 6.12
C THR A 71 -7.37 -7.17 4.91
N ASP A 72 -7.75 -6.33 3.96
CA ASP A 72 -8.42 -6.76 2.72
C ASP A 72 -7.44 -6.97 1.56
N THR A 73 -6.24 -6.43 1.69
CA THR A 73 -5.19 -6.50 0.66
C THR A 73 -3.90 -6.99 1.30
N ILE A 74 -3.36 -8.07 0.77
CA ILE A 74 -2.07 -8.62 1.18
C ILE A 74 -1.22 -8.78 -0.08
N MET A 75 -0.10 -8.07 -0.15
CA MET A 75 0.82 -8.11 -1.27
C MET A 75 2.24 -8.39 -0.79
N LEU A 76 2.98 -9.18 -1.54
CA LEU A 76 4.39 -9.48 -1.33
C LEU A 76 5.20 -8.88 -2.47
N LEU A 77 6.02 -7.89 -2.17
CA LEU A 77 7.01 -7.33 -3.08
C LEU A 77 8.34 -8.05 -2.87
N HIS A 78 8.71 -8.89 -3.81
CA HIS A 78 10.02 -9.54 -3.85
C HIS A 78 10.98 -8.73 -4.70
N ILE A 79 12.10 -8.32 -4.12
CA ILE A 79 13.21 -7.63 -4.78
C ILE A 79 14.42 -8.56 -4.72
N PRO A 80 14.71 -9.29 -5.80
CA PRO A 80 15.84 -10.22 -5.82
C PRO A 80 17.17 -9.45 -5.84
N THR A 81 18.24 -10.10 -5.41
CA THR A 81 19.60 -9.53 -5.49
C THR A 81 19.99 -9.23 -6.96
N PHE A 82 19.50 -10.05 -7.89
CA PHE A 82 19.67 -9.88 -9.34
C PHE A 82 18.33 -10.16 -10.04
N GLY A 83 17.95 -9.31 -10.98
CA GLY A 83 16.71 -9.47 -11.75
C GLY A 83 15.72 -8.34 -11.52
N SER A 84 14.46 -8.55 -11.92
CA SER A 84 13.40 -7.55 -11.80
C SER A 84 12.55 -7.81 -10.56
N PRO A 85 12.12 -6.77 -9.84
CA PRO A 85 11.16 -6.89 -8.76
C PRO A 85 9.85 -7.54 -9.22
N THR A 86 9.25 -8.33 -8.35
CA THR A 86 7.96 -9.00 -8.59
C THR A 86 6.99 -8.65 -7.48
N LEU A 87 5.79 -8.20 -7.83
CA LEU A 87 4.70 -7.93 -6.90
C LEU A 87 3.64 -9.04 -7.03
N VAL A 88 3.44 -9.77 -5.94
CA VAL A 88 2.47 -10.87 -5.85
C VAL A 88 1.33 -10.45 -4.93
N SER A 89 0.09 -10.57 -5.38
CA SER A 89 -1.09 -10.40 -4.53
C SER A 89 -1.48 -11.74 -3.94
N ILE A 90 -1.61 -11.81 -2.62
CA ILE A 90 -2.06 -12.99 -1.88
C ILE A 90 -3.55 -12.80 -1.60
N PRO A 91 -4.45 -13.67 -2.12
CA PRO A 91 -5.86 -13.56 -1.85
C PRO A 91 -6.14 -13.67 -0.35
N ARG A 92 -6.87 -12.72 0.22
CA ARG A 92 -7.19 -12.69 1.67
C ARG A 92 -7.92 -13.95 2.18
N ASP A 93 -8.66 -14.60 1.28
CA ASP A 93 -9.45 -15.81 1.57
C ASP A 93 -8.63 -17.11 1.33
N SER A 94 -7.33 -17.02 1.07
CA SER A 94 -6.44 -18.19 0.95
C SER A 94 -6.49 -19.01 2.22
N TRP A 95 -6.83 -20.30 2.10
CA TRP A 95 -6.92 -21.22 3.21
C TRP A 95 -5.54 -21.75 3.54
N VAL A 96 -5.04 -21.45 4.73
CA VAL A 96 -3.66 -21.71 5.13
C VAL A 96 -3.59 -22.16 6.60
N SER A 97 -2.49 -22.82 6.98
CA SER A 97 -2.21 -23.13 8.37
C SER A 97 -1.68 -21.87 9.08
N ILE A 98 -2.37 -21.45 10.15
CA ILE A 98 -1.98 -20.31 10.98
C ILE A 98 -1.33 -20.86 12.26
N PRO A 99 -0.08 -20.51 12.55
CA PRO A 99 0.65 -21.02 13.71
C PRO A 99 -0.12 -20.81 15.02
N GLY A 100 -0.37 -21.91 15.74
CA GLY A 100 -1.12 -21.90 17.01
C GLY A 100 -2.65 -21.76 16.90
N HIS A 101 -3.21 -21.60 15.69
CA HIS A 101 -4.64 -21.37 15.47
C HIS A 101 -5.30 -22.34 14.48
N GLY A 102 -4.54 -23.32 13.93
CA GLY A 102 -5.06 -24.28 12.96
C GLY A 102 -5.16 -23.72 11.55
N GLU A 103 -6.12 -24.22 10.75
CA GLU A 103 -6.32 -23.78 9.38
C GLU A 103 -7.46 -22.75 9.29
N ASP A 104 -7.20 -21.62 8.62
CA ASP A 104 -8.18 -20.56 8.39
C ASP A 104 -7.75 -19.70 7.19
N LYS A 105 -8.54 -18.67 6.86
CA LYS A 105 -8.20 -17.66 5.87
C LYS A 105 -6.96 -16.88 6.32
N ILE A 106 -6.06 -16.60 5.39
CA ILE A 106 -4.79 -15.93 5.70
C ILE A 106 -4.97 -14.56 6.39
N ASN A 107 -6.03 -13.82 6.05
CA ASN A 107 -6.31 -12.53 6.70
C ASN A 107 -6.75 -12.68 8.17
N ALA A 108 -7.23 -13.85 8.59
CA ALA A 108 -7.53 -14.14 9.99
C ALA A 108 -6.28 -14.07 10.86
N ALA A 109 -5.11 -14.41 10.33
CA ALA A 109 -3.85 -14.32 11.07
C ALA A 109 -3.59 -12.89 11.59
N TYR A 110 -3.93 -11.85 10.80
CA TYR A 110 -3.79 -10.47 11.26
C TYR A 110 -4.74 -10.14 12.41
N ALA A 111 -5.98 -10.57 12.31
CA ALA A 111 -6.99 -10.34 13.36
C ALA A 111 -6.68 -11.11 14.66
N LEU A 112 -6.07 -12.30 14.56
CA LEU A 112 -5.75 -13.18 15.70
C LEU A 112 -4.47 -12.79 16.44
N GLY A 113 -3.43 -12.35 15.71
CA GLY A 113 -2.12 -12.09 16.31
C GLY A 113 -1.36 -10.92 15.67
N GLY A 114 -2.08 -10.03 14.97
CA GLY A 114 -1.50 -8.82 14.39
C GLY A 114 -0.49 -9.09 13.27
N PRO A 115 0.37 -8.10 12.98
CA PRO A 115 1.32 -8.20 11.90
C PRO A 115 2.31 -9.35 12.07
N GLN A 116 2.75 -9.66 13.29
CA GLN A 116 3.73 -10.71 13.55
C GLN A 116 3.21 -12.11 13.17
N LEU A 117 1.95 -12.42 13.52
CA LEU A 117 1.35 -13.71 13.16
C LEU A 117 1.08 -13.79 11.65
N LEU A 118 0.63 -12.69 11.02
CA LEU A 118 0.45 -12.66 9.58
C LEU A 118 1.80 -12.88 8.85
N ILE A 119 2.86 -12.21 9.27
CA ILE A 119 4.21 -12.37 8.70
C ILE A 119 4.63 -13.84 8.80
N THR A 120 4.57 -14.42 10.00
CA THR A 120 4.95 -15.83 10.21
C THR A 120 4.12 -16.78 9.33
N THR A 121 2.83 -16.52 9.19
CA THR A 121 1.93 -17.31 8.32
C THR A 121 2.33 -17.18 6.84
N VAL A 122 2.62 -15.97 6.37
CA VAL A 122 3.07 -15.73 4.99
C VAL A 122 4.42 -16.39 4.73
N GLU A 123 5.39 -16.27 5.66
CA GLU A 123 6.68 -16.93 5.56
C GLU A 123 6.56 -18.44 5.42
N GLN A 124 5.75 -19.08 6.26
CA GLN A 124 5.52 -20.53 6.21
C GLN A 124 4.81 -20.96 4.92
N THR A 125 3.89 -20.15 4.42
CA THR A 125 3.10 -20.47 3.23
C THR A 125 3.92 -20.29 1.95
N THR A 126 4.77 -19.25 1.89
CA THR A 126 5.51 -18.88 0.67
C THR A 126 6.94 -19.41 0.64
N GLY A 127 7.52 -19.75 1.80
CA GLY A 127 8.94 -20.08 1.92
C GLY A 127 9.88 -18.87 1.79
N LEU A 128 9.35 -17.64 1.83
CA LEU A 128 10.12 -16.40 1.70
C LEU A 128 10.17 -15.67 3.05
N GLN A 129 11.38 -15.36 3.52
CA GLN A 129 11.57 -14.53 4.71
C GLN A 129 11.09 -13.11 4.45
N ILE A 130 10.23 -12.58 5.30
CA ILE A 130 9.80 -11.18 5.25
C ILE A 130 10.85 -10.31 5.93
N THR A 131 11.43 -9.38 5.16
CA THR A 131 12.46 -8.46 5.65
C THR A 131 11.89 -7.15 6.13
N ASP A 132 10.76 -6.74 5.56
CA ASP A 132 10.11 -5.48 5.85
C ASP A 132 8.60 -5.62 5.83
N PHE A 133 7.91 -4.83 6.65
CA PHE A 133 6.46 -4.78 6.73
C PHE A 133 5.97 -3.35 6.52
N MET A 134 4.94 -3.20 5.72
CA MET A 134 4.29 -1.91 5.46
C MET A 134 2.79 -2.06 5.56
N GLU A 135 2.18 -1.30 6.46
CA GLU A 135 0.74 -1.17 6.53
C GLU A 135 0.30 0.17 5.93
N VAL A 136 -0.68 0.12 5.05
CA VAL A 136 -1.21 1.29 4.35
C VAL A 136 -2.72 1.35 4.59
N GLY A 137 -3.15 2.29 5.41
CA GLY A 137 -4.57 2.62 5.59
C GLY A 137 -5.08 3.56 4.49
N PHE A 138 -6.38 3.84 4.50
CA PHE A 138 -7.03 4.73 3.52
C PHE A 138 -6.43 6.13 3.49
N ALA A 139 -6.16 6.71 4.67
CA ALA A 139 -5.45 7.98 4.78
C ALA A 139 -4.08 7.94 4.10
N GLY A 140 -3.34 6.85 4.26
CA GLY A 140 -2.03 6.66 3.66
C GLY A 140 -2.06 6.71 2.14
N ILE A 141 -3.02 6.00 1.52
CA ILE A 141 -3.22 6.02 0.06
C ILE A 141 -3.49 7.44 -0.42
N ALA A 142 -4.46 8.13 0.19
CA ALA A 142 -4.83 9.47 -0.22
C ALA A 142 -3.65 10.46 -0.04
N ASN A 143 -3.06 10.50 1.15
CA ASN A 143 -1.99 11.44 1.47
C ASN A 143 -0.74 11.23 0.61
N VAL A 144 -0.33 9.97 0.37
CA VAL A 144 0.83 9.67 -0.51
C VAL A 144 0.54 10.11 -1.94
N THR A 145 -0.66 9.86 -2.44
CA THR A 145 -1.06 10.27 -3.79
C THR A 145 -1.01 11.78 -3.93
N ASP A 146 -1.58 12.52 -2.97
CA ASP A 146 -1.62 13.99 -2.99
C ASP A 146 -0.22 14.60 -2.82
N ALA A 147 0.60 14.04 -1.94
CA ALA A 147 2.00 14.46 -1.78
C ALA A 147 2.84 14.28 -3.05
N LEU A 148 2.48 13.33 -3.92
CA LEU A 148 3.11 13.14 -5.23
C LEU A 148 2.52 14.04 -6.33
N GLY A 149 1.53 14.89 -6.00
CA GLY A 149 0.80 15.70 -6.97
C GLY A 149 -0.09 14.88 -7.89
N GLY A 150 -0.64 13.78 -7.39
CA GLY A 150 -1.45 12.82 -8.10
C GLY A 150 -0.67 11.70 -8.78
N VAL A 151 -1.37 10.62 -9.10
CA VAL A 151 -0.82 9.45 -9.82
C VAL A 151 -1.57 9.21 -11.11
N ARG A 152 -0.86 8.78 -12.15
CA ARG A 152 -1.44 8.49 -13.46
C ARG A 152 -1.95 7.06 -13.49
N LEU A 153 -3.28 6.91 -13.60
CA LEU A 153 -3.98 5.64 -13.69
C LEU A 153 -4.79 5.60 -15.00
N CYS A 154 -5.03 4.39 -15.52
CA CYS A 154 -5.61 4.20 -16.86
C CYS A 154 -6.86 3.30 -16.80
N PRO A 155 -8.03 3.81 -16.36
CA PRO A 155 -9.28 3.05 -16.42
C PRO A 155 -9.55 2.50 -17.82
N ALA A 156 -9.86 1.20 -17.90
CA ALA A 156 -10.16 0.54 -19.19
C ALA A 156 -11.52 0.96 -19.79
N GLN A 157 -12.45 1.43 -18.95
CA GLN A 157 -13.78 1.89 -19.30
C GLN A 157 -14.23 2.97 -18.32
N ASP A 158 -15.36 3.60 -18.58
CA ASP A 158 -16.01 4.50 -17.64
C ASP A 158 -16.46 3.72 -16.40
N TYR A 159 -16.15 4.25 -15.22
CA TYR A 159 -16.57 3.67 -13.95
C TYR A 159 -17.38 4.69 -13.16
N ASN A 160 -18.57 4.28 -12.73
CA ASN A 160 -19.37 4.99 -11.74
C ASN A 160 -19.79 4.01 -10.65
N ASP A 161 -19.15 4.10 -9.49
CA ASP A 161 -19.35 3.21 -8.33
C ASP A 161 -19.68 4.04 -7.10
N GLU A 162 -20.97 4.11 -6.76
CA GLU A 162 -21.45 4.87 -5.62
C GLU A 162 -20.88 4.38 -4.29
N LEU A 163 -20.58 3.08 -4.17
CA LEU A 163 -20.08 2.48 -2.92
C LEU A 163 -18.63 2.87 -2.62
N SER A 164 -17.81 3.04 -3.65
CA SER A 164 -16.45 3.55 -3.51
C SER A 164 -16.37 5.06 -3.67
N GLY A 165 -17.42 5.71 -4.18
CA GLY A 165 -17.44 7.12 -4.54
C GLY A 165 -16.69 7.43 -5.84
N LEU A 166 -16.41 6.42 -6.67
CA LEU A 166 -15.66 6.59 -7.91
C LEU A 166 -16.57 7.06 -9.05
N ASN A 167 -16.13 8.13 -9.73
CA ASN A 167 -16.70 8.55 -11.01
C ASN A 167 -15.57 9.01 -11.92
N VAL A 168 -15.18 8.16 -12.88
CA VAL A 168 -14.06 8.42 -13.80
C VAL A 168 -14.36 7.90 -15.19
N SER A 169 -13.85 8.60 -16.20
CA SER A 169 -13.94 8.16 -17.60
C SER A 169 -12.80 7.23 -17.97
N ALA A 170 -13.00 6.46 -19.04
CA ALA A 170 -11.98 5.63 -19.65
C ALA A 170 -10.76 6.45 -20.10
N GLY A 171 -9.61 5.81 -20.07
CA GLY A 171 -8.35 6.41 -20.52
C GLY A 171 -7.43 6.85 -19.37
N CYS A 172 -6.20 7.19 -19.73
CA CYS A 172 -5.19 7.54 -18.74
C CYS A 172 -5.35 8.98 -18.25
N GLN A 173 -5.50 9.14 -16.94
CA GLN A 173 -5.69 10.43 -16.29
C GLN A 173 -4.91 10.50 -14.98
N THR A 174 -4.59 11.71 -14.53
CA THR A 174 -4.00 11.93 -13.21
C THR A 174 -5.12 11.98 -12.18
N MET A 175 -5.04 11.12 -11.18
CA MET A 175 -6.01 11.05 -10.09
C MET A 175 -5.38 11.60 -8.81
N ASP A 176 -6.14 12.39 -8.07
CA ASP A 176 -5.82 12.82 -6.71
C ASP A 176 -6.01 11.69 -5.70
N GLY A 177 -5.71 11.95 -4.42
CA GLY A 177 -5.76 10.95 -3.37
C GLY A 177 -7.14 10.34 -3.17
N ALA A 178 -8.20 11.15 -3.21
CA ALA A 178 -9.58 10.68 -3.03
C ALA A 178 -10.00 9.78 -4.20
N THR A 179 -9.76 10.23 -5.42
CA THR A 179 -10.12 9.47 -6.63
C THR A 179 -9.29 8.18 -6.76
N ALA A 180 -7.99 8.24 -6.45
CA ALA A 180 -7.12 7.06 -6.46
C ALA A 180 -7.56 6.03 -5.41
N LEU A 181 -7.91 6.48 -4.19
CA LEU A 181 -8.46 5.61 -3.16
C LEU A 181 -9.77 4.95 -3.60
N ALA A 182 -10.70 5.71 -4.17
CA ALA A 182 -11.95 5.18 -4.71
C ALA A 182 -11.68 4.14 -5.82
N TYR A 183 -10.71 4.41 -6.71
CA TYR A 183 -10.31 3.52 -7.80
C TYR A 183 -9.78 2.17 -7.31
N VAL A 184 -8.91 2.15 -6.30
CA VAL A 184 -8.35 0.89 -5.75
C VAL A 184 -9.34 0.11 -4.88
N ARG A 185 -10.39 0.78 -4.38
CA ARG A 185 -11.46 0.16 -3.57
C ARG A 185 -12.62 -0.37 -4.39
N MET A 186 -12.87 0.21 -5.57
CA MET A 186 -13.99 -0.15 -6.43
C MET A 186 -14.04 -1.66 -6.67
N ARG A 187 -15.25 -2.22 -6.58
CA ARG A 187 -15.49 -3.65 -6.80
C ARG A 187 -16.72 -3.92 -7.67
N TYR A 188 -17.81 -3.21 -7.42
CA TYR A 188 -19.13 -3.58 -7.97
C TYR A 188 -19.35 -3.08 -9.39
N ALA A 189 -18.77 -1.94 -9.76
CA ALA A 189 -18.86 -1.42 -11.12
C ALA A 189 -17.92 -2.11 -12.13
N ASP A 190 -17.05 -3.02 -11.66
CA ASP A 190 -16.15 -3.78 -12.52
C ASP A 190 -16.68 -5.19 -12.77
N PRO A 191 -16.94 -5.60 -14.04
CA PRO A 191 -17.34 -6.96 -14.36
C PRO A 191 -16.37 -8.05 -13.87
N LYS A 192 -15.09 -7.71 -13.67
CA LYS A 192 -14.07 -8.62 -13.15
C LYS A 192 -14.10 -8.76 -11.61
N GLY A 193 -14.91 -7.96 -10.92
CA GLY A 193 -15.06 -8.01 -9.46
C GLY A 193 -13.73 -7.92 -8.71
N ASP A 194 -13.42 -8.91 -7.87
CA ASP A 194 -12.21 -8.96 -7.07
C ASP A 194 -10.91 -9.02 -7.89
N LEU A 195 -10.91 -9.72 -9.03
CA LEU A 195 -9.73 -9.77 -9.90
C LEU A 195 -9.41 -8.38 -10.47
N GLY A 196 -10.44 -7.63 -10.87
CA GLY A 196 -10.28 -6.24 -11.31
C GLY A 196 -9.72 -5.35 -10.19
N ARG A 197 -10.19 -5.53 -8.96
CA ARG A 197 -9.66 -4.81 -7.80
C ARG A 197 -8.15 -5.08 -7.62
N VAL A 198 -7.73 -6.34 -7.65
CA VAL A 198 -6.31 -6.71 -7.55
C VAL A 198 -5.48 -6.06 -8.66
N GLN A 199 -5.96 -6.06 -9.90
CA GLN A 199 -5.26 -5.42 -11.03
C GLN A 199 -5.09 -3.92 -10.80
N ARG A 200 -6.13 -3.21 -10.34
CA ARG A 200 -6.06 -1.77 -10.05
C ARG A 200 -5.12 -1.45 -8.89
N GLN A 201 -5.09 -2.28 -7.86
CA GLN A 201 -4.15 -2.13 -6.75
C GLN A 201 -2.70 -2.29 -7.21
N GLN A 202 -2.41 -3.28 -8.07
CA GLN A 202 -1.07 -3.45 -8.66
C GLN A 202 -0.69 -2.28 -9.57
N GLU A 203 -1.64 -1.81 -10.38
CA GLU A 203 -1.47 -0.61 -11.22
C GLU A 203 -1.13 0.61 -10.36
N TYR A 204 -1.88 0.84 -9.28
CA TYR A 204 -1.65 1.93 -8.34
C TYR A 204 -0.25 1.88 -7.72
N VAL A 205 0.16 0.72 -7.17
CA VAL A 205 1.51 0.55 -6.57
C VAL A 205 2.58 0.84 -7.60
N SER A 206 2.42 0.35 -8.84
CA SER A 206 3.35 0.63 -9.94
C SER A 206 3.39 2.12 -10.29
N ALA A 207 2.24 2.80 -10.34
CA ALA A 207 2.14 4.22 -10.66
C ALA A 207 2.78 5.10 -9.58
N VAL A 208 2.50 4.81 -8.28
CA VAL A 208 3.12 5.47 -7.13
C VAL A 208 4.64 5.32 -7.17
N THR A 209 5.13 4.09 -7.36
CA THR A 209 6.57 3.81 -7.43
C THR A 209 7.23 4.59 -8.56
N LYS A 210 6.67 4.55 -9.78
CA LYS A 210 7.19 5.30 -10.93
C LYS A 210 7.19 6.82 -10.67
N ARG A 211 6.16 7.33 -10.03
CA ARG A 211 6.06 8.75 -9.71
C ARG A 211 7.06 9.16 -8.64
N ALA A 212 7.22 8.36 -7.57
CA ALA A 212 8.15 8.62 -6.47
C ALA A 212 9.62 8.66 -6.92
N ILE A 213 10.05 7.77 -7.82
CA ILE A 213 11.42 7.73 -8.34
C ILE A 213 11.65 8.67 -9.53
N SER A 214 10.63 9.42 -9.96
CA SER A 214 10.77 10.38 -11.07
C SER A 214 11.76 11.48 -10.71
N PRO A 215 12.70 11.85 -11.62
CA PRO A 215 13.66 12.94 -11.39
C PRO A 215 12.99 14.26 -11.02
N LEU A 216 11.79 14.50 -11.55
CA LEU A 216 11.02 15.72 -11.28
C LEU A 216 10.54 15.77 -9.82
N THR A 217 10.09 14.65 -9.28
CA THR A 217 9.65 14.53 -7.86
C THR A 217 10.84 14.64 -6.92
N LEU A 218 11.99 14.06 -7.28
CA LEU A 218 13.21 14.14 -6.48
C LEU A 218 13.83 15.56 -6.46
N LEU A 219 13.65 16.34 -7.53
CA LEU A 219 14.20 17.70 -7.64
C LEU A 219 13.26 18.78 -7.10
N LEU A 220 11.96 18.56 -7.11
CA LEU A 220 10.94 19.55 -6.74
C LEU A 220 9.85 18.92 -5.84
N PRO A 221 10.18 18.48 -4.61
CA PRO A 221 9.22 17.83 -3.71
C PRO A 221 8.11 18.76 -3.19
N TRP A 222 8.19 20.07 -3.45
CA TRP A 222 7.26 21.10 -2.95
C TRP A 222 6.27 21.61 -4.01
N ARG A 223 6.14 20.93 -5.13
CA ARG A 223 5.22 21.32 -6.21
C ARG A 223 3.93 20.49 -6.15
N SER A 224 3.28 20.51 -5.00
CA SER A 224 1.90 20.07 -4.80
C SER A 224 1.02 21.25 -4.50
#